data_9c9097139c2b0ec048e37db23e42f293
#
_entry.id   9c9097139c2b0ec048e37db23e42f293
#
_cell.length_a   1.000
_cell.length_b   1.000
_cell.length_c   1.000
_cell.angle_alpha   90.00
_cell.angle_beta   90.00
_cell.angle_gamma   90.00
#
_symmetry.space_group_name_H-M   'P 1'
#
loop_
_entity.id
_entity.type
_entity.pdbx_description
1 polymer ?
#
loop_
_entity_poly.entity_id
_entity_poly.type
_entity_poly.pdbx_seq_one_letter_code
_entity_poly.pdbx_strand_id
1 'polypeptide(L)'
;MHPRARAGRRKHDYTLFDGTAGKAFPIHYAGTEKLRGLTVYRFEQTAEAPIKIRGALPGTYTNTHTVWVEPVSGSIVRDRQIIAEKLQGGPLALGGTLDFTPATVTKAVHDARSMKDEIGLVRFWLPLGLLLLGVLLVPVIVLVARGSVSARRRRAASEQPSDPGRPGDLEPSERPGPAEVARPASRQDLT
;
A
#
# COMPACT_ATOMS: atom_id res chain seq x y z
N MET A 1 24.19 0.74 -6.74
CA MET A 1 22.92 1.32 -6.26
C MET A 1 21.92 1.19 -7.41
N HIS A 2 21.07 0.16 -7.41
CA HIS A 2 20.11 -0.09 -8.49
C HIS A 2 18.89 0.82 -8.27
N PRO A 3 18.50 1.63 -9.24
CA PRO A 3 17.25 2.38 -9.14
C PRO A 3 16.09 1.38 -9.20
N ARG A 4 15.35 1.27 -8.09
CA ARG A 4 14.08 0.55 -8.08
C ARG A 4 13.14 1.21 -9.09
N ALA A 5 12.78 0.49 -10.14
CA ALA A 5 11.77 0.89 -11.09
C ALA A 5 10.44 1.07 -10.35
N ARG A 6 9.98 2.31 -10.21
CA ARG A 6 8.63 2.62 -9.73
C ARG A 6 7.62 2.14 -10.76
N ALA A 7 6.60 1.43 -10.31
CA ALA A 7 5.47 1.02 -11.12
C ALA A 7 4.87 2.22 -11.88
N GLY A 8 4.71 2.07 -13.20
CA GLY A 8 4.23 3.11 -14.10
C GLY A 8 5.38 3.87 -14.78
N ARG A 9 6.08 3.23 -15.71
CA ARG A 9 7.09 3.93 -16.54
C ARG A 9 6.38 4.96 -17.41
N ARG A 10 6.73 6.23 -17.16
CA ARG A 10 6.23 7.35 -17.95
C ARG A 10 6.96 7.42 -19.29
N LYS A 11 6.34 8.07 -20.29
CA LYS A 11 6.97 8.35 -21.61
C LYS A 11 7.99 9.48 -21.50
N HIS A 12 9.04 9.31 -20.70
CA HIS A 12 10.11 10.28 -20.55
C HIS A 12 11.45 9.56 -20.57
N ASP A 13 12.50 10.31 -20.72
CA ASP A 13 13.85 9.80 -20.79
C ASP A 13 14.37 9.34 -19.43
N TYR A 14 15.18 8.34 -19.46
CA TYR A 14 15.84 7.74 -18.29
C TYR A 14 17.34 7.67 -18.55
N THR A 15 18.10 7.21 -17.57
CA THR A 15 19.49 6.79 -17.72
C THR A 15 19.61 5.29 -17.49
N LEU A 16 20.31 4.60 -18.38
CA LEU A 16 20.60 3.18 -18.28
C LEU A 16 22.11 2.98 -18.25
N PHE A 17 22.59 2.19 -17.29
CA PHE A 17 24.01 1.90 -17.15
C PHE A 17 24.44 0.84 -18.17
N ASP A 18 25.49 1.13 -18.93
CA ASP A 18 26.14 0.18 -19.83
C ASP A 18 27.38 -0.39 -19.14
N GLY A 19 27.38 -1.71 -18.93
CA GLY A 19 28.43 -2.41 -18.18
C GLY A 19 29.77 -2.45 -18.91
N THR A 20 29.80 -2.47 -20.25
CA THR A 20 31.02 -2.49 -21.06
C THR A 20 31.66 -1.10 -21.11
N ALA A 21 30.82 -0.08 -21.30
CA ALA A 21 31.28 1.31 -21.28
C ALA A 21 31.62 1.83 -19.87
N GLY A 22 31.15 1.15 -18.82
CA GLY A 22 31.37 1.50 -17.42
C GLY A 22 30.65 2.78 -16.95
N LYS A 23 29.68 3.28 -17.70
CA LYS A 23 28.97 4.52 -17.41
C LYS A 23 27.49 4.46 -17.83
N ALA A 24 26.70 5.40 -17.33
CA ALA A 24 25.29 5.54 -17.69
C ALA A 24 25.12 6.46 -18.90
N PHE A 25 24.23 6.08 -19.81
CA PHE A 25 23.84 6.86 -20.98
C PHE A 25 22.33 7.14 -20.94
N PRO A 26 21.86 8.22 -21.56
CA PRO A 26 20.45 8.47 -21.70
C PRO A 26 19.78 7.38 -22.55
N ILE A 27 18.60 6.97 -22.13
CA ILE A 27 17.70 6.10 -22.90
C ILE A 27 16.41 6.84 -23.16
N HIS A 28 16.04 7.01 -24.41
CA HIS A 28 14.95 7.85 -24.86
C HIS A 28 13.71 7.03 -25.19
N TYR A 29 12.53 7.59 -24.89
CA TYR A 29 11.27 7.00 -25.35
C TYR A 29 11.16 7.14 -26.88
N ALA A 30 11.12 6.02 -27.59
CA ALA A 30 11.09 5.95 -29.03
C ALA A 30 9.70 5.61 -29.63
N GLY A 31 8.73 5.26 -28.78
CA GLY A 31 7.37 5.02 -29.27
C GLY A 31 6.57 4.00 -28.45
N THR A 32 5.32 3.83 -28.85
CA THR A 32 4.42 2.78 -28.33
C THR A 32 4.14 1.79 -29.45
N GLU A 33 4.28 0.51 -29.16
CA GLU A 33 4.06 -0.58 -30.12
C GLU A 33 3.16 -1.68 -29.53
N LYS A 34 2.67 -2.57 -30.40
CA LYS A 34 2.03 -3.82 -29.96
C LYS A 34 2.95 -5.00 -30.24
N LEU A 35 3.40 -5.64 -29.18
CA LEU A 35 4.21 -6.86 -29.25
C LEU A 35 3.33 -8.04 -28.86
N ARG A 36 3.02 -8.92 -29.82
CA ARG A 36 2.10 -10.05 -29.64
C ARG A 36 0.76 -9.64 -28.98
N GLY A 37 0.22 -8.47 -29.35
CA GLY A 37 -1.04 -7.94 -28.79
C GLY A 37 -0.91 -7.22 -27.45
N LEU A 38 0.25 -7.23 -26.79
CA LEU A 38 0.54 -6.45 -25.61
C LEU A 38 1.03 -5.05 -26.01
N THR A 39 0.46 -4.01 -25.42
CA THR A 39 0.96 -2.64 -25.61
C THR A 39 2.24 -2.46 -24.82
N VAL A 40 3.30 -2.00 -25.47
CA VAL A 40 4.63 -1.80 -24.90
C VAL A 40 5.20 -0.45 -25.27
N TYR A 41 6.06 0.09 -24.42
CA TYR A 41 6.86 1.27 -24.70
C TYR A 41 8.25 0.84 -25.16
N ARG A 42 8.68 1.38 -26.32
CA ARG A 42 10.01 1.18 -26.85
C ARG A 42 10.90 2.32 -26.41
N PHE A 43 12.05 1.95 -25.87
CA PHE A 43 13.12 2.87 -25.49
C PHE A 43 14.38 2.52 -26.24
N GLU A 44 15.16 3.54 -26.63
CA GLU A 44 16.40 3.38 -27.36
C GLU A 44 17.54 4.16 -26.69
N GLN A 45 18.70 3.52 -26.61
CA GLN A 45 19.93 4.09 -26.09
C GLN A 45 21.04 3.86 -27.13
N THR A 46 21.90 4.87 -27.32
CA THR A 46 23.19 4.69 -27.99
C THR A 46 24.29 4.99 -26.99
N ALA A 47 25.14 4.01 -26.75
CA ALA A 47 26.33 4.12 -25.94
C ALA A 47 27.56 4.12 -26.85
N GLU A 48 28.47 5.07 -26.62
CA GLU A 48 29.77 5.10 -27.24
C GLU A 48 30.84 5.43 -26.20
N ALA A 49 31.90 4.64 -26.15
CA ALA A 49 32.97 4.83 -25.20
C ALA A 49 34.31 4.29 -25.72
N PRO A 50 35.43 4.94 -25.37
CA PRO A 50 36.75 4.34 -25.53
C PRO A 50 36.87 3.14 -24.57
N ILE A 51 37.39 2.03 -25.06
CA ILE A 51 37.64 0.82 -24.29
C ILE A 51 39.04 0.28 -24.55
N LYS A 52 39.45 -0.66 -23.69
CA LYS A 52 40.65 -1.48 -23.95
C LYS A 52 40.20 -2.87 -24.38
N ILE A 53 40.37 -3.18 -25.65
CA ILE A 53 40.08 -4.49 -26.23
C ILE A 53 41.11 -5.50 -25.74
N ARG A 54 40.69 -6.66 -25.23
CA ARG A 54 41.56 -7.67 -24.61
C ARG A 54 42.49 -7.11 -23.54
N GLY A 55 42.03 -6.06 -22.81
CA GLY A 55 42.77 -5.45 -21.70
C GLY A 55 43.92 -4.50 -22.09
N ALA A 56 44.35 -4.48 -23.33
CA ALA A 56 45.56 -3.72 -23.74
C ALA A 56 45.35 -2.80 -24.95
N LEU A 57 44.66 -3.24 -25.97
CA LEU A 57 44.56 -2.53 -27.25
C LEU A 57 43.49 -1.44 -27.18
N PRO A 58 43.85 -0.16 -27.52
CA PRO A 58 42.86 0.90 -27.53
C PRO A 58 41.83 0.67 -28.64
N GLY A 59 40.56 0.93 -28.32
CA GLY A 59 39.45 0.78 -29.24
C GLY A 59 38.25 1.60 -28.83
N THR A 60 37.23 1.53 -29.66
CA THR A 60 35.93 2.17 -29.43
C THR A 60 34.85 1.10 -29.35
N TYR A 61 34.06 1.19 -28.32
CA TYR A 61 32.82 0.42 -28.10
C TYR A 61 31.64 1.25 -28.53
N THR A 62 30.71 0.63 -29.27
CA THR A 62 29.39 1.19 -29.57
C THR A 62 28.34 0.14 -29.27
N ASN A 63 27.20 0.57 -28.66
CA ASN A 63 26.06 -0.28 -28.42
C ASN A 63 24.77 0.49 -28.73
N THR A 64 23.95 -0.03 -29.62
CA THR A 64 22.58 0.42 -29.80
C THR A 64 21.68 -0.54 -29.05
N HIS A 65 21.10 -0.08 -27.97
CA HIS A 65 20.28 -0.87 -27.05
C HIS A 65 18.80 -0.46 -27.16
N THR A 66 17.93 -1.38 -27.52
CA THR A 66 16.49 -1.19 -27.64
C THR A 66 15.77 -2.08 -26.66
N VAL A 67 14.92 -1.48 -25.83
CA VAL A 67 14.17 -2.19 -24.76
C VAL A 67 12.68 -1.95 -24.92
N TRP A 68 11.89 -3.03 -24.88
CA TRP A 68 10.43 -2.97 -24.89
C TRP A 68 9.89 -3.30 -23.50
N VAL A 69 9.09 -2.38 -22.95
CA VAL A 69 8.63 -2.43 -21.57
C VAL A 69 7.11 -2.36 -21.53
N GLU A 70 6.48 -3.24 -20.77
CA GLU A 70 5.06 -3.13 -20.46
C GLU A 70 4.85 -1.98 -19.45
N PRO A 71 3.99 -0.98 -19.76
CA PRO A 71 3.94 0.26 -18.98
C PRO A 71 3.34 0.12 -17.57
N VAL A 72 2.47 -0.86 -17.33
CA VAL A 72 1.78 -1.05 -16.03
C VAL A 72 2.66 -1.81 -15.05
N SER A 73 3.18 -2.97 -15.46
CA SER A 73 4.04 -3.82 -14.64
C SER A 73 5.50 -3.36 -14.62
N GLY A 74 5.94 -2.62 -15.66
CA GLY A 74 7.34 -2.27 -15.85
C GLY A 74 8.21 -3.43 -16.35
N SER A 75 7.60 -4.54 -16.75
CA SER A 75 8.32 -5.74 -17.23
C SER A 75 8.96 -5.50 -18.57
N ILE A 76 10.24 -5.89 -18.71
CA ILE A 76 10.93 -5.93 -20.00
C ILE A 76 10.46 -7.17 -20.73
N VAL A 77 9.84 -6.98 -21.91
CA VAL A 77 9.31 -8.08 -22.73
C VAL A 77 10.18 -8.41 -23.93
N ARG A 78 11.07 -7.51 -24.31
CA ARG A 78 12.12 -7.75 -25.30
C ARG A 78 13.29 -6.82 -25.04
N ASP A 79 14.49 -7.34 -25.24
CA ASP A 79 15.75 -6.62 -25.17
C ASP A 79 16.56 -6.96 -26.41
N ARG A 80 17.07 -5.93 -27.10
CA ARG A 80 17.91 -6.08 -28.27
C ARG A 80 19.10 -5.13 -28.19
N GLN A 81 20.29 -5.66 -28.43
CA GLN A 81 21.53 -4.90 -28.44
C GLN A 81 22.29 -5.19 -29.72
N ILE A 82 22.81 -4.14 -30.34
CA ILE A 82 23.73 -4.22 -31.47
C ILE A 82 25.05 -3.64 -31.01
N ILE A 83 26.02 -4.52 -30.83
CA ILE A 83 27.32 -4.22 -30.23
C ILE A 83 28.40 -4.23 -31.31
N ALA A 84 29.29 -3.26 -31.25
CA ALA A 84 30.50 -3.27 -32.06
C ALA A 84 31.71 -2.71 -31.25
N GLU A 85 32.83 -3.44 -31.31
CA GLU A 85 34.11 -3.04 -30.77
C GLU A 85 35.08 -2.91 -31.93
N LYS A 86 35.66 -1.72 -32.12
CA LYS A 86 36.62 -1.43 -33.20
C LYS A 86 37.95 -1.07 -32.58
N LEU A 87 39.04 -1.61 -33.15
CA LEU A 87 40.40 -1.15 -32.83
C LEU A 87 40.57 0.30 -33.27
N GLN A 88 41.33 1.07 -32.51
CA GLN A 88 41.64 2.45 -32.87
C GLN A 88 42.39 2.50 -34.21
N GLY A 89 41.78 3.12 -35.23
CA GLY A 89 42.29 3.14 -36.59
C GLY A 89 42.36 1.79 -37.31
N GLY A 90 41.67 0.77 -36.77
CA GLY A 90 41.73 -0.62 -37.24
C GLY A 90 40.37 -1.25 -37.55
N PRO A 91 40.38 -2.57 -37.82
CA PRO A 91 39.18 -3.31 -38.16
C PRO A 91 38.26 -3.52 -36.95
N LEU A 92 37.06 -4.01 -37.26
CA LEU A 92 36.11 -4.53 -36.24
C LEU A 92 36.72 -5.72 -35.52
N ALA A 93 36.85 -5.62 -34.19
CA ALA A 93 37.38 -6.67 -33.33
C ALA A 93 36.28 -7.63 -32.85
N LEU A 94 35.12 -7.07 -32.55
CA LEU A 94 33.92 -7.81 -32.16
C LEU A 94 32.68 -7.08 -32.70
N GLY A 95 31.71 -7.82 -33.19
CA GLY A 95 30.42 -7.28 -33.60
C GLY A 95 29.36 -8.32 -33.54
N GLY A 96 28.17 -7.95 -33.12
CA GLY A 96 27.05 -8.88 -33.02
C GLY A 96 25.75 -8.24 -32.58
N THR A 97 24.70 -9.03 -32.70
CA THR A 97 23.35 -8.69 -32.20
C THR A 97 22.96 -9.69 -31.15
N LEU A 98 22.61 -9.17 -29.98
CA LEU A 98 21.95 -9.91 -28.90
C LEU A 98 20.46 -9.57 -28.93
N ASP A 99 19.60 -10.55 -28.99
CA ASP A 99 18.14 -10.35 -28.96
C ASP A 99 17.49 -11.48 -28.17
N PHE A 100 16.37 -11.19 -27.53
CA PHE A 100 15.58 -12.24 -26.91
C PHE A 100 15.09 -13.24 -27.96
N THR A 101 15.19 -14.54 -27.62
CA THR A 101 14.63 -15.55 -28.51
C THR A 101 13.13 -15.42 -28.62
N PRO A 102 12.50 -15.89 -29.72
CA PRO A 102 11.03 -15.86 -29.85
C PRO A 102 10.29 -16.54 -28.68
N ALA A 103 10.87 -17.60 -28.10
CA ALA A 103 10.33 -18.28 -26.91
C ALA A 103 10.40 -17.39 -25.68
N THR A 104 11.54 -16.71 -25.45
CA THR A 104 11.73 -15.77 -24.34
C THR A 104 10.73 -14.62 -24.43
N VAL A 105 10.56 -14.03 -25.63
CA VAL A 105 9.56 -12.96 -25.86
C VAL A 105 8.15 -13.44 -25.55
N THR A 106 7.80 -14.67 -25.98
CA THR A 106 6.46 -15.23 -25.72
C THR A 106 6.21 -15.35 -24.23
N LYS A 107 7.17 -15.94 -23.51
CA LYS A 107 7.09 -16.10 -22.04
C LYS A 107 7.00 -14.74 -21.34
N ALA A 108 7.87 -13.80 -21.70
CA ALA A 108 7.90 -12.48 -21.08
C ALA A 108 6.60 -11.69 -21.30
N VAL A 109 5.99 -11.80 -22.50
CA VAL A 109 4.69 -11.20 -22.80
C VAL A 109 3.57 -11.85 -21.99
N HIS A 110 3.60 -13.17 -21.82
CA HIS A 110 2.64 -13.89 -20.98
C HIS A 110 2.74 -13.46 -19.51
N ASP A 111 3.95 -13.45 -18.97
CA ASP A 111 4.23 -13.08 -17.57
C ASP A 111 3.83 -11.61 -17.31
N ALA A 112 4.14 -10.71 -18.26
CA ALA A 112 3.75 -9.30 -18.17
C ALA A 112 2.22 -9.08 -18.19
N ARG A 113 1.46 -9.90 -18.92
CA ARG A 113 -0.02 -9.88 -18.89
C ARG A 113 -0.55 -10.30 -17.53
N SER A 114 -0.07 -11.42 -16.98
CA SER A 114 -0.49 -11.91 -15.67
C SER A 114 -0.23 -10.86 -14.58
N MET A 115 0.97 -10.27 -14.55
CA MET A 115 1.29 -9.20 -13.60
C MET A 115 0.41 -7.96 -13.76
N LYS A 116 0.10 -7.58 -14.99
CA LYS A 116 -0.79 -6.46 -15.27
C LYS A 116 -2.21 -6.70 -14.74
N ASP A 117 -2.74 -7.92 -14.93
CA ASP A 117 -4.08 -8.30 -14.49
C ASP A 117 -4.16 -8.35 -12.96
N GLU A 118 -3.13 -8.88 -12.28
CA GLU A 118 -3.02 -8.88 -10.82
C GLU A 118 -2.98 -7.45 -10.25
N ILE A 119 -2.17 -6.56 -10.84
CA ILE A 119 -2.09 -5.15 -10.42
C ILE A 119 -3.44 -4.45 -10.62
N GLY A 120 -4.13 -4.73 -11.72
CA GLY A 120 -5.47 -4.19 -12.01
C GLY A 120 -6.50 -4.63 -10.97
N LEU A 121 -6.50 -5.90 -10.60
CA LEU A 121 -7.40 -6.46 -9.60
C LEU A 121 -7.22 -5.77 -8.24
N VAL A 122 -5.98 -5.70 -7.74
CA VAL A 122 -5.67 -5.09 -6.44
C VAL A 122 -6.00 -3.59 -6.43
N ARG A 123 -5.71 -2.86 -7.51
CA ARG A 123 -5.89 -1.40 -7.58
C ARG A 123 -7.36 -0.96 -7.59
N PHE A 124 -8.25 -1.74 -8.20
CA PHE A 124 -9.66 -1.38 -8.36
C PHE A 124 -10.60 -2.13 -7.42
N TRP A 125 -10.41 -3.44 -7.28
CA TRP A 125 -11.33 -4.27 -6.51
C TRP A 125 -11.14 -4.18 -5.01
N LEU A 126 -9.91 -4.00 -4.54
CA LEU A 126 -9.63 -3.91 -3.11
C LEU A 126 -10.21 -2.63 -2.49
N PRO A 127 -10.00 -1.41 -3.04
CA PRO A 127 -10.63 -0.20 -2.48
C PRO A 127 -12.16 -0.22 -2.64
N LEU A 128 -12.70 -0.78 -3.73
CA LEU A 128 -14.13 -0.93 -3.92
C LEU A 128 -14.74 -1.89 -2.89
N GLY A 129 -14.10 -3.02 -2.63
CA GLY A 129 -14.53 -3.98 -1.61
C GLY A 129 -14.52 -3.38 -0.21
N LEU A 130 -13.48 -2.63 0.15
CA LEU A 130 -13.38 -1.93 1.43
C LEU A 130 -14.45 -0.84 1.56
N LEU A 131 -14.74 -0.11 0.49
CA LEU A 131 -15.78 0.92 0.48
C LEU A 131 -17.17 0.30 0.69
N LEU A 132 -17.48 -0.79 -0.02
CA LEU A 132 -18.75 -1.52 0.13
C LEU A 132 -18.89 -2.09 1.55
N LEU A 133 -17.81 -2.67 2.09
CA LEU A 133 -17.79 -3.18 3.46
C LEU A 133 -18.01 -2.05 4.47
N GLY A 134 -17.40 -0.88 4.27
CA GLY A 134 -17.61 0.30 5.11
C GLY A 134 -19.05 0.79 5.08
N VAL A 135 -19.63 0.90 3.89
CA VAL A 135 -21.05 1.29 3.73
C VAL A 135 -22.00 0.32 4.42
N LEU A 136 -21.66 -0.97 4.46
CA LEU A 136 -22.47 -2.01 5.09
C LEU A 136 -22.30 -2.03 6.61
N LEU A 137 -21.11 -1.75 7.11
CA LEU A 137 -20.80 -1.76 8.56
C LEU A 137 -21.29 -0.50 9.29
N VAL A 138 -21.24 0.67 8.66
CA VAL A 138 -21.67 1.93 9.30
C VAL A 138 -23.09 1.88 9.83
N PRO A 139 -24.13 1.45 9.08
CA PRO A 139 -25.49 1.37 9.60
C PRO A 139 -25.64 0.35 10.73
N VAL A 140 -24.88 -0.75 10.67
CA VAL A 140 -24.89 -1.76 11.75
C VAL A 140 -24.31 -1.16 13.04
N ILE A 141 -23.20 -0.45 12.97
CA ILE A 141 -22.59 0.21 14.12
C ILE A 141 -23.54 1.28 14.69
N VAL A 142 -24.18 2.07 13.83
CA VAL A 142 -25.16 3.09 14.25
C VAL A 142 -26.38 2.46 14.94
N LEU A 143 -26.91 1.35 14.42
CA LEU A 143 -28.02 0.60 15.01
C LEU A 143 -27.64 0.05 16.39
N VAL A 144 -26.48 -0.57 16.53
CA VAL A 144 -25.97 -1.10 17.80
C VAL A 144 -25.74 0.03 18.81
N ALA A 145 -25.13 1.14 18.38
CA ALA A 145 -24.90 2.31 19.24
C ALA A 145 -26.22 2.94 19.74
N ARG A 146 -27.24 3.05 18.88
CA ARG A 146 -28.57 3.54 19.26
C ARG A 146 -29.29 2.58 20.20
N GLY A 147 -29.17 1.27 19.99
CA GLY A 147 -29.74 0.23 20.88
C GLY A 147 -29.15 0.28 22.30
N SER A 148 -27.83 0.50 22.42
CA SER A 148 -27.14 0.58 23.70
C SER A 148 -27.49 1.85 24.51
N VAL A 149 -27.73 2.97 23.85
CA VAL A 149 -28.15 4.23 24.49
C VAL A 149 -29.57 4.14 25.04
N SER A 150 -30.51 3.48 24.32
CA SER A 150 -31.87 3.27 24.77
C SER A 150 -31.97 2.28 25.95
N ALA A 151 -31.13 1.26 26.01
CA ALA A 151 -31.03 0.33 27.12
C ALA A 151 -30.48 1.02 28.40
N ARG A 152 -29.50 1.91 28.28
CA ARG A 152 -29.00 2.71 29.43
C ARG A 152 -30.07 3.67 29.97
N ARG A 153 -30.87 4.33 29.11
CA ARG A 153 -31.94 5.24 29.54
C ARG A 153 -33.06 4.48 30.27
N ARG A 154 -33.39 3.25 29.89
CA ARG A 154 -34.38 2.43 30.59
C ARG A 154 -33.91 2.00 31.97
N ARG A 155 -32.64 1.68 32.18
CA ARG A 155 -32.04 1.36 33.50
C ARG A 155 -32.02 2.58 34.43
N ALA A 156 -31.68 3.78 33.92
CA ALA A 156 -31.70 5.01 34.70
C ALA A 156 -33.13 5.43 35.15
N ALA A 157 -34.17 5.06 34.38
CA ALA A 157 -35.57 5.34 34.73
C ALA A 157 -36.16 4.36 35.77
N SER A 158 -35.56 3.18 35.96
CA SER A 158 -35.97 2.19 36.96
C SER A 158 -35.26 2.33 38.31
N GLU A 159 -34.27 3.21 38.41
CA GLU A 159 -33.52 3.53 39.64
C GLU A 159 -33.91 4.87 40.25
N GLN A 160 -35.18 5.31 40.05
CA GLN A 160 -35.70 6.46 40.79
C GLN A 160 -35.95 6.05 42.26
N PRO A 161 -35.27 6.66 43.24
CA PRO A 161 -35.52 6.37 44.65
C PRO A 161 -36.97 6.75 44.95
N SER A 162 -37.73 5.81 45.55
CA SER A 162 -39.01 6.10 46.13
C SER A 162 -38.82 7.18 47.21
N ASP A 163 -39.46 8.30 46.98
CA ASP A 163 -39.54 9.45 47.88
C ASP A 163 -40.15 9.04 49.21
N PRO A 164 -39.46 9.08 50.36
CA PRO A 164 -40.06 8.89 51.66
C PRO A 164 -40.41 10.24 52.25
N GLY A 165 -41.55 10.83 51.83
CA GLY A 165 -41.91 12.12 52.38
C GLY A 165 -43.25 12.67 51.90
N ARG A 166 -44.37 12.03 52.22
CA ARG A 166 -45.65 12.71 52.22
C ARG A 166 -46.11 12.85 53.66
N PRO A 167 -46.09 14.08 54.23
CA PRO A 167 -46.67 14.35 55.52
C PRO A 167 -48.16 14.60 55.32
N GLY A 168 -49.01 13.83 56.01
CA GLY A 168 -50.43 14.18 56.08
C GLY A 168 -51.27 12.95 56.42
N ASP A 169 -51.40 12.61 57.68
CA ASP A 169 -52.67 12.27 58.27
C ASP A 169 -52.53 12.41 59.80
N LEU A 170 -52.94 13.58 60.27
CA LEU A 170 -53.23 13.85 61.66
C LEU A 170 -54.55 13.25 61.95
N GLU A 171 -54.66 12.38 62.98
CA GLU A 171 -55.83 12.19 63.74
C GLU A 171 -55.51 12.15 65.22
N PRO A 172 -56.47 12.65 66.02
CA PRO A 172 -56.16 13.23 67.32
C PRO A 172 -56.57 12.36 68.50
N SER A 173 -56.06 12.79 69.66
CA SER A 173 -56.66 12.62 70.98
C SER A 173 -56.54 11.29 71.69
N GLU A 174 -55.78 11.30 72.76
CA GLU A 174 -56.33 11.24 74.11
C GLU A 174 -55.28 11.47 75.18
N ARG A 175 -55.64 12.38 76.13
CA ARG A 175 -55.02 12.65 77.42
C ARG A 175 -55.62 11.75 78.48
N PRO A 176 -55.21 11.86 79.81
CA PRO A 176 -53.92 11.79 80.42
C PRO A 176 -54.01 10.89 81.73
N GLY A 177 -52.88 10.77 82.43
CA GLY A 177 -52.91 10.31 83.79
C GLY A 177 -51.54 10.07 84.42
N PRO A 178 -51.35 10.41 85.63
CA PRO A 178 -50.03 10.87 86.08
C PRO A 178 -49.33 9.92 87.06
N ALA A 179 -48.09 10.28 87.30
CA ALA A 179 -47.19 10.03 88.44
C ALA A 179 -46.67 8.61 88.73
N GLU A 180 -45.43 8.51 88.92
CA GLU A 180 -44.72 8.29 90.17
C GLU A 180 -43.21 8.11 89.96
N VAL A 181 -42.44 9.02 90.38
CA VAL A 181 -41.45 9.03 91.47
C VAL A 181 -40.66 7.71 91.62
N ALA A 182 -39.40 7.76 91.40
CA ALA A 182 -38.31 7.50 92.34
C ALA A 182 -36.94 7.30 91.67
N ARG A 183 -36.05 8.08 92.11
CA ARG A 183 -34.55 7.95 92.07
C ARG A 183 -34.05 6.77 92.92
N PRO A 184 -32.76 6.53 93.12
CA PRO A 184 -31.56 6.79 92.31
C PRO A 184 -30.52 5.66 92.40
N ALA A 185 -29.32 6.00 91.93
CA ALA A 185 -28.00 5.49 92.28
C ALA A 185 -27.61 4.12 91.71
N SER A 186 -26.44 3.89 91.35
CA SER A 186 -25.10 4.36 91.44
C SER A 186 -24.16 3.33 90.80
N ARG A 187 -23.19 3.83 90.09
CA ARG A 187 -21.77 3.58 90.32
C ARG A 187 -21.10 2.28 89.89
N GLN A 188 -20.05 2.51 89.23
CA GLN A 188 -18.72 1.81 89.29
C GLN A 188 -18.62 0.48 88.60
N ASP A 189 -17.65 0.08 87.99
CA ASP A 189 -16.28 0.51 87.65
C ASP A 189 -15.66 -0.62 86.83
N LEU A 190 -14.72 -0.20 85.99
CA LEU A 190 -13.47 -0.91 85.76
C LEU A 190 -13.50 -2.40 85.28
N THR A 191 -13.05 -2.67 84.15
CA THR A 191 -11.62 -2.82 83.66
C THR A 191 -11.64 -2.87 82.14
#